data_83155d3a0d83d2b1993ddcb6ba7cc55a
#
_entry.id   83155d3a0d83d2b1993ddcb6ba7cc55a
#
_cell.length_a   1.000
_cell.length_b   1.000
_cell.length_c   1.000
_cell.angle_alpha   90.00
_cell.angle_beta   90.00
_cell.angle_gamma   90.00
#
_symmetry.space_group_name_H-M   'P 1'
#
loop_
_entity.id
_entity.type
_entity.pdbx_description
1 polymer ?
#
loop_
_entity_poly.entity_id
_entity_poly.type
_entity_poly.pdbx_seq_one_letter_code
_entity_poly.pdbx_strand_id
1 'polypeptide(L)'
;MRPIIIGTLTLAINASAGAAAAQAGDPFQARPGSNYHYGEIADAAAWPISAVGAVTVALNFSHKRFCTGTLVAPKLVLTAAHCLFGGSEPVKSGNVRFLAGLNKGVPAADSVAERLVISKEFAPGPWRQDVAANDWAVIVLANALSIKPISVKSITRDQLRTVSNADTVLQVGYGIERRYLPSIDRKCRVSEGPDDRAFIYRCLTNPGYSGAPILADINGTPSVIGIGSGGNKKERLGVACSARQFEKTIAELMQSK
;
A
#
# COMPACT_ATOMS: atom_id res chain seq x y z
N MET A 1 -77.44 -47.57 15.17
CA MET A 1 -76.87 -46.23 14.89
C MET A 1 -75.40 -46.34 15.03
N ARG A 2 -74.61 -46.29 13.96
CA ARG A 2 -73.13 -46.26 13.97
C ARG A 2 -72.67 -44.84 13.64
N PRO A 3 -71.71 -44.28 14.34
CA PRO A 3 -71.17 -42.95 14.00
C PRO A 3 -70.20 -43.06 12.82
N ILE A 4 -70.33 -42.16 11.85
CA ILE A 4 -69.43 -41.94 10.72
C ILE A 4 -68.24 -41.11 11.23
N ILE A 5 -67.04 -41.68 11.15
CA ILE A 5 -65.79 -40.94 11.41
C ILE A 5 -65.34 -40.27 10.13
N ILE A 6 -65.41 -38.95 10.11
CA ILE A 6 -64.87 -38.14 9.00
C ILE A 6 -63.39 -37.90 9.29
N GLY A 7 -62.49 -38.60 8.56
CA GLY A 7 -61.09 -38.36 8.60
C GLY A 7 -60.71 -37.12 7.79
N THR A 8 -60.20 -36.10 8.44
CA THR A 8 -59.59 -34.92 7.77
C THR A 8 -58.21 -35.25 7.29
N LEU A 9 -58.05 -35.30 5.98
CA LEU A 9 -56.76 -35.47 5.31
C LEU A 9 -56.05 -34.11 5.29
N THR A 10 -55.05 -33.90 6.12
CA THR A 10 -54.19 -32.71 6.12
C THR A 10 -53.10 -32.92 5.10
N LEU A 11 -53.18 -32.19 3.99
CA LEU A 11 -52.13 -32.16 2.99
C LEU A 11 -50.99 -31.25 3.46
N ALA A 12 -49.85 -31.83 3.86
CA ALA A 12 -48.64 -31.08 4.18
C ALA A 12 -47.96 -30.68 2.87
N ILE A 13 -48.02 -29.39 2.54
CA ILE A 13 -47.27 -28.82 1.44
C ILE A 13 -45.86 -28.51 1.96
N ASN A 14 -44.91 -29.40 1.67
CA ASN A 14 -43.47 -29.10 1.87
C ASN A 14 -43.01 -28.18 0.74
N ALA A 15 -43.06 -26.89 0.96
CA ALA A 15 -42.39 -25.92 0.11
C ALA A 15 -40.94 -25.75 0.56
N SER A 16 -40.06 -26.64 0.13
CA SER A 16 -38.60 -26.42 0.19
C SER A 16 -38.18 -25.60 -1.02
N ALA A 17 -38.44 -24.31 -1.01
CA ALA A 17 -37.78 -23.35 -1.89
C ALA A 17 -36.43 -23.00 -1.28
N GLY A 18 -35.43 -23.86 -1.48
CA GLY A 18 -34.04 -23.56 -1.28
C GLY A 18 -33.60 -22.59 -2.38
N ALA A 19 -33.81 -21.29 -2.18
CA ALA A 19 -33.13 -20.29 -2.96
C ALA A 19 -31.65 -20.33 -2.53
N ALA A 20 -30.82 -21.02 -3.31
CA ALA A 20 -29.36 -20.82 -3.28
C ALA A 20 -29.10 -19.38 -3.72
N ALA A 21 -29.14 -18.45 -2.79
CA ALA A 21 -28.55 -17.13 -2.96
C ALA A 21 -27.06 -17.39 -3.21
N ALA A 22 -26.63 -17.23 -4.45
CA ALA A 22 -25.23 -17.16 -4.79
C ALA A 22 -24.67 -16.04 -3.91
N GLN A 23 -23.90 -16.40 -2.88
CA GLN A 23 -23.15 -15.44 -2.07
C GLN A 23 -22.17 -14.80 -3.05
N ALA A 24 -22.50 -13.61 -3.52
CA ALA A 24 -21.53 -12.75 -4.16
C ALA A 24 -20.40 -12.60 -3.16
N GLY A 25 -19.27 -13.27 -3.44
CA GLY A 25 -18.13 -13.24 -2.54
C GLY A 25 -17.80 -11.79 -2.20
N ASP A 26 -17.50 -11.55 -0.94
CA ASP A 26 -17.09 -10.21 -0.48
C ASP A 26 -16.04 -9.65 -1.45
N PRO A 27 -16.32 -8.53 -2.18
CA PRO A 27 -15.41 -7.97 -3.18
C PRO A 27 -14.07 -7.54 -2.58
N PHE A 28 -13.96 -7.52 -1.24
CA PHE A 28 -12.77 -7.18 -0.48
C PHE A 28 -11.95 -8.42 -0.05
N GLN A 29 -12.48 -9.64 -0.27
CA GLN A 29 -11.74 -10.86 0.07
C GLN A 29 -10.85 -11.33 -1.09
N ALA A 30 -9.84 -12.12 -0.70
CA ALA A 30 -8.93 -12.78 -1.62
C ALA A 30 -9.69 -13.63 -2.67
N ARG A 31 -9.38 -13.44 -3.93
CA ARG A 31 -9.93 -14.27 -5.00
C ARG A 31 -9.24 -15.63 -5.00
N PRO A 32 -9.94 -16.76 -4.79
CA PRO A 32 -9.35 -18.08 -4.89
C PRO A 32 -8.72 -18.30 -6.27
N GLY A 33 -7.53 -18.90 -6.30
CA GLY A 33 -6.83 -19.21 -7.56
C GLY A 33 -6.01 -18.06 -8.16
N SER A 34 -5.91 -16.89 -7.51
CA SER A 34 -5.01 -15.83 -7.95
C SER A 34 -3.54 -16.15 -7.58
N ASN A 35 -2.60 -15.80 -8.48
CA ASN A 35 -1.15 -15.90 -8.23
C ASN A 35 -0.62 -14.72 -7.39
N TYR A 36 -1.46 -14.12 -6.52
CA TYR A 36 -1.08 -13.03 -5.63
C TYR A 36 -0.84 -13.53 -4.22
N HIS A 37 0.15 -12.94 -3.56
CA HIS A 37 0.36 -13.14 -2.14
C HIS A 37 -0.52 -12.17 -1.36
N TYR A 38 -1.21 -12.68 -0.35
CA TYR A 38 -2.12 -11.90 0.47
C TYR A 38 -1.47 -11.64 1.85
N GLY A 39 -1.38 -10.37 2.22
CA GLY A 39 -1.13 -9.96 3.59
C GLY A 39 -2.39 -10.07 4.45
N GLU A 40 -2.25 -9.83 5.74
CA GLU A 40 -3.37 -9.66 6.64
C GLU A 40 -4.11 -8.36 6.29
N ILE A 41 -5.44 -8.32 6.48
CA ILE A 41 -6.18 -7.06 6.41
C ILE A 41 -5.82 -6.26 7.66
N ALA A 42 -5.32 -5.04 7.47
CA ALA A 42 -4.96 -4.17 8.57
C ALA A 42 -6.12 -3.24 8.93
N ASP A 43 -6.15 -2.79 10.19
CA ASP A 43 -7.07 -1.74 10.61
C ASP A 43 -6.60 -0.38 10.04
N ALA A 44 -7.33 0.14 9.06
CA ALA A 44 -7.02 1.40 8.40
C ALA A 44 -7.07 2.62 9.35
N ALA A 45 -7.77 2.53 10.47
CA ALA A 45 -7.86 3.61 11.47
C ALA A 45 -6.69 3.61 12.45
N ALA A 46 -6.04 2.45 12.64
CA ALA A 46 -4.95 2.32 13.58
C ALA A 46 -3.65 2.94 13.04
N TRP A 47 -2.97 3.76 13.84
CA TRP A 47 -1.62 4.23 13.51
C TRP A 47 -0.59 3.09 13.72
N PRO A 48 0.39 2.86 12.84
CA PRO A 48 0.81 3.71 11.70
C PRO A 48 0.04 3.48 10.39
N ILE A 49 -0.89 2.51 10.33
CA ILE A 49 -1.60 2.14 9.08
C ILE A 49 -2.40 3.32 8.52
N SER A 50 -3.04 4.13 9.38
CA SER A 50 -3.82 5.31 8.98
C SER A 50 -3.01 6.37 8.20
N ALA A 51 -1.70 6.41 8.39
CA ALA A 51 -0.81 7.29 7.64
C ALA A 51 -0.36 6.71 6.29
N VAL A 52 -0.67 5.43 6.02
CA VAL A 52 -0.44 4.80 4.71
C VAL A 52 -1.73 4.90 3.90
N GLY A 53 -1.61 5.18 2.62
CA GLY A 53 -2.76 5.41 1.76
C GLY A 53 -2.52 5.00 0.32
N ALA A 54 -3.61 5.01 -0.45
CA ALA A 54 -3.52 4.81 -1.88
C ALA A 54 -3.12 6.11 -2.59
N VAL A 55 -2.19 6.00 -3.51
CA VAL A 55 -1.85 7.05 -4.48
C VAL A 55 -2.55 6.71 -5.79
N THR A 56 -3.52 7.53 -6.19
CA THR A 56 -4.23 7.38 -7.46
C THR A 56 -3.73 8.41 -8.45
N VAL A 57 -3.42 7.96 -9.66
CA VAL A 57 -2.88 8.81 -10.72
C VAL A 57 -3.75 8.66 -11.96
N ALA A 58 -4.44 9.73 -12.38
CA ALA A 58 -5.20 9.76 -13.61
C ALA A 58 -4.23 9.93 -14.78
N LEU A 59 -4.08 8.91 -15.62
CA LEU A 59 -3.23 8.95 -16.80
C LEU A 59 -4.00 9.52 -18.00
N ASN A 60 -5.28 9.15 -18.12
CA ASN A 60 -6.24 9.69 -19.08
C ASN A 60 -7.68 9.40 -18.57
N PHE A 61 -8.70 9.67 -19.39
CA PHE A 61 -10.11 9.49 -19.02
C PHE A 61 -10.47 8.06 -18.56
N SER A 62 -9.81 7.03 -19.08
CA SER A 62 -10.14 5.63 -18.84
C SER A 62 -9.08 4.88 -18.00
N HIS A 63 -7.88 5.41 -17.85
CA HIS A 63 -6.78 4.71 -17.21
C HIS A 63 -6.29 5.44 -15.97
N LYS A 64 -6.32 4.71 -14.86
CA LYS A 64 -5.76 5.16 -13.58
C LYS A 64 -4.68 4.19 -13.13
N ARG A 65 -3.55 4.74 -12.67
CA ARG A 65 -2.55 3.97 -11.94
C ARG A 65 -2.89 4.00 -10.45
N PHE A 66 -2.52 2.93 -9.78
CA PHE A 66 -2.76 2.76 -8.35
C PHE A 66 -1.46 2.31 -7.69
N CYS A 67 -1.00 3.09 -6.74
CA CYS A 67 0.21 2.86 -5.94
C CYS A 67 -0.09 3.07 -4.46
N THR A 68 0.91 2.85 -3.63
CA THR A 68 0.86 3.15 -2.20
C THR A 68 1.72 4.37 -1.89
N GLY A 69 1.33 5.15 -0.90
CA GLY A 69 2.11 6.25 -0.36
C GLY A 69 2.00 6.34 1.15
N THR A 70 2.89 7.11 1.76
CA THR A 70 2.97 7.28 3.22
C THR A 70 3.03 8.74 3.56
N LEU A 71 2.13 9.19 4.43
CA LEU A 71 2.17 10.55 4.99
C LEU A 71 3.38 10.65 5.95
N VAL A 72 4.37 11.46 5.58
CA VAL A 72 5.61 11.66 6.34
C VAL A 72 5.70 13.05 6.99
N ALA A 73 4.83 13.97 6.59
CA ALA A 73 4.52 15.23 7.24
C ALA A 73 3.08 15.63 6.89
N PRO A 74 2.44 16.62 7.54
CA PRO A 74 1.03 16.94 7.29
C PRO A 74 0.66 17.20 5.82
N LYS A 75 1.62 17.68 5.01
CA LYS A 75 1.46 17.94 3.57
C LYS A 75 2.37 17.09 2.68
N LEU A 76 3.18 16.18 3.22
CA LEU A 76 4.17 15.43 2.45
C LEU A 76 3.83 13.94 2.43
N VAL A 77 3.71 13.39 1.24
CA VAL A 77 3.49 11.95 1.00
C VAL A 77 4.65 11.39 0.22
N LEU A 78 5.32 10.39 0.78
CA LEU A 78 6.39 9.64 0.13
C LEU A 78 5.80 8.50 -0.70
N THR A 79 6.28 8.31 -1.93
CA THR A 79 5.89 7.23 -2.84
C THR A 79 7.03 6.90 -3.82
N ALA A 80 6.85 5.92 -4.70
CA ALA A 80 7.80 5.61 -5.77
C ALA A 80 7.66 6.60 -6.94
N ALA A 81 8.80 6.99 -7.54
CA ALA A 81 8.81 7.94 -8.65
C ALA A 81 8.07 7.42 -9.88
N HIS A 82 8.25 6.14 -10.23
CA HIS A 82 7.59 5.54 -11.40
C HIS A 82 6.06 5.61 -11.32
N CYS A 83 5.49 5.76 -10.12
CA CYS A 83 4.05 5.93 -9.94
C CYS A 83 3.53 7.23 -10.57
N LEU A 84 4.39 8.24 -10.67
CA LEU A 84 4.05 9.59 -11.08
C LEU A 84 4.38 9.90 -12.55
N PHE A 85 4.66 8.87 -13.37
CA PHE A 85 4.97 9.04 -14.78
C PHE A 85 3.86 8.49 -15.69
N GLY A 86 3.54 9.21 -16.76
CA GLY A 86 2.65 8.80 -17.84
C GLY A 86 3.45 8.52 -19.13
N GLY A 87 4.27 7.47 -19.14
CA GLY A 87 5.27 7.22 -20.17
C GLY A 87 6.64 7.79 -19.76
N SER A 88 7.28 8.63 -20.58
CA SER A 88 8.56 9.28 -20.27
C SER A 88 8.44 10.52 -19.41
N GLU A 89 7.25 11.12 -19.30
CA GLU A 89 7.05 12.40 -18.64
C GLU A 89 6.29 12.25 -17.31
N PRO A 90 6.61 13.10 -16.32
CA PRO A 90 5.81 13.19 -15.12
C PRO A 90 4.38 13.62 -15.42
N VAL A 91 3.42 13.05 -14.70
CA VAL A 91 2.03 13.50 -14.80
C VAL A 91 1.85 14.89 -14.16
N LYS A 92 0.82 15.62 -14.56
CA LYS A 92 0.44 16.88 -13.90
C LYS A 92 0.06 16.59 -12.45
N SER A 93 0.47 17.45 -11.51
CA SER A 93 0.19 17.25 -10.08
C SER A 93 -1.31 17.12 -9.77
N GLY A 94 -2.16 17.92 -10.40
CA GLY A 94 -3.62 17.83 -10.23
C GLY A 94 -4.25 16.48 -10.63
N ASN A 95 -3.51 15.63 -11.34
CA ASN A 95 -3.94 14.26 -11.67
C ASN A 95 -3.60 13.24 -10.56
N VAL A 96 -2.92 13.68 -9.50
CA VAL A 96 -2.47 12.82 -8.40
C VAL A 96 -3.28 13.12 -7.15
N ARG A 97 -3.82 12.08 -6.52
CA ARG A 97 -4.56 12.17 -5.26
C ARG A 97 -4.05 11.13 -4.28
N PHE A 98 -3.87 11.53 -3.04
CA PHE A 98 -3.55 10.65 -1.93
C PHE A 98 -4.80 10.41 -1.06
N LEU A 99 -5.06 9.14 -0.76
CA LEU A 99 -6.21 8.67 0.01
C LEU A 99 -5.69 7.96 1.27
N ALA A 100 -5.46 8.71 2.34
CA ALA A 100 -4.92 8.19 3.59
C ALA A 100 -5.91 7.28 4.32
N GLY A 101 -5.43 6.18 4.90
CA GLY A 101 -6.25 5.26 5.66
C GLY A 101 -7.46 4.75 4.88
N LEU A 102 -7.28 4.47 3.59
CA LEU A 102 -8.37 4.04 2.71
C LEU A 102 -8.96 2.71 3.18
N ASN A 103 -10.26 2.68 3.48
CA ASN A 103 -11.00 1.51 3.92
C ASN A 103 -12.29 1.36 3.12
N LYS A 104 -12.45 0.25 2.38
CA LYS A 104 -13.62 -0.04 1.54
C LYS A 104 -14.04 1.10 0.62
N GLY A 105 -13.05 1.82 0.08
CA GLY A 105 -13.28 2.96 -0.82
C GLY A 105 -13.47 4.31 -0.13
N VAL A 106 -13.50 4.35 1.20
CA VAL A 106 -13.63 5.59 1.99
C VAL A 106 -12.28 5.90 2.65
N PRO A 107 -11.60 6.99 2.30
CA PRO A 107 -10.38 7.42 2.97
C PRO A 107 -10.71 8.11 4.31
N ALA A 108 -9.82 7.97 5.30
CA ALA A 108 -9.91 8.74 6.55
C ALA A 108 -9.67 10.25 6.30
N ALA A 109 -8.76 10.56 5.36
CA ALA A 109 -8.53 11.90 4.84
C ALA A 109 -7.91 11.82 3.45
N ASP A 110 -8.06 12.86 2.64
CA ASP A 110 -7.49 12.88 1.31
C ASP A 110 -7.16 14.30 0.82
N SER A 111 -6.25 14.37 -0.15
CA SER A 111 -5.92 15.62 -0.84
C SER A 111 -5.37 15.33 -2.23
N VAL A 112 -5.57 16.29 -3.15
CA VAL A 112 -4.86 16.31 -4.43
C VAL A 112 -3.43 16.83 -4.23
N ALA A 113 -2.55 16.49 -5.17
CA ALA A 113 -1.21 17.03 -5.16
C ALA A 113 -1.19 18.49 -5.67
N GLU A 114 -0.49 19.34 -4.96
CA GLU A 114 -0.12 20.68 -5.39
C GLU A 114 1.14 20.63 -6.27
N ARG A 115 2.16 19.86 -5.83
CA ARG A 115 3.46 19.76 -6.47
C ARG A 115 4.04 18.35 -6.31
N LEU A 116 4.85 17.94 -7.27
CA LEU A 116 5.60 16.67 -7.25
C LEU A 116 7.10 16.99 -7.15
N VAL A 117 7.78 16.38 -6.19
CA VAL A 117 9.23 16.42 -6.02
C VAL A 117 9.75 15.03 -6.32
N ILE A 118 10.35 14.86 -7.48
CA ILE A 118 10.81 13.57 -7.98
C ILE A 118 12.33 13.52 -7.90
N SER A 119 12.89 12.37 -7.58
CA SER A 119 14.35 12.14 -7.61
C SER A 119 14.91 12.59 -8.95
N LYS A 120 15.93 13.45 -8.93
CA LYS A 120 16.60 13.96 -10.14
C LYS A 120 17.34 12.87 -10.90
N GLU A 121 17.70 11.79 -10.23
CA GLU A 121 18.43 10.66 -10.78
C GLU A 121 17.48 9.55 -11.27
N PHE A 122 16.16 9.70 -11.08
CA PHE A 122 15.20 8.74 -11.59
C PHE A 122 15.06 8.86 -13.10
N ALA A 123 15.24 7.74 -13.80
CA ALA A 123 15.01 7.63 -15.24
C ALA A 123 13.83 6.69 -15.49
N PRO A 124 12.72 7.18 -16.12
CA PRO A 124 11.59 6.32 -16.45
C PRO A 124 11.99 5.27 -17.49
N GLY A 125 11.39 4.08 -17.38
CA GLY A 125 11.68 2.96 -18.29
C GLY A 125 11.27 1.63 -17.70
N PRO A 126 11.60 0.51 -18.34
CA PRO A 126 11.42 -0.82 -17.78
C PRO A 126 12.12 -0.93 -16.42
N TRP A 127 11.42 -1.53 -15.44
CA TRP A 127 12.00 -1.68 -14.11
C TRP A 127 13.26 -2.56 -14.15
N ARG A 128 14.32 -2.08 -13.49
CA ARG A 128 15.59 -2.80 -13.25
C ARG A 128 16.01 -2.54 -11.81
N GLN A 129 16.77 -3.45 -11.25
CA GLN A 129 17.23 -3.37 -9.87
C GLN A 129 18.10 -2.14 -9.58
N ASP A 130 18.91 -1.72 -10.53
CA ASP A 130 19.82 -0.56 -10.41
C ASP A 130 19.09 0.79 -10.38
N VAL A 131 17.85 0.87 -10.92
CA VAL A 131 17.05 2.09 -10.86
C VAL A 131 16.27 2.23 -9.54
N ALA A 132 16.14 1.15 -8.78
CA ALA A 132 15.37 1.15 -7.53
C ALA A 132 15.91 2.14 -6.49
N ALA A 133 17.21 2.39 -6.47
CA ALA A 133 17.86 3.35 -5.58
C ALA A 133 17.39 4.80 -5.76
N ASN A 134 16.92 5.13 -6.96
CA ASN A 134 16.48 6.49 -7.32
C ASN A 134 14.96 6.59 -7.52
N ASP A 135 14.24 5.48 -7.33
CA ASP A 135 12.80 5.39 -7.57
C ASP A 135 12.00 5.88 -6.37
N TRP A 136 12.14 7.17 -6.05
CA TRP A 136 11.39 7.83 -5.00
C TRP A 136 10.85 9.19 -5.42
N ALA A 137 9.75 9.60 -4.83
CA ALA A 137 9.17 10.92 -4.99
C ALA A 137 8.41 11.35 -3.73
N VAL A 138 8.32 12.67 -3.54
CA VAL A 138 7.46 13.29 -2.54
C VAL A 138 6.34 14.06 -3.22
N ILE A 139 5.11 13.73 -2.87
CA ILE A 139 3.92 14.47 -3.27
C ILE A 139 3.69 15.54 -2.21
N VAL A 140 3.73 16.81 -2.61
CA VAL A 140 3.30 17.93 -1.77
C VAL A 140 1.79 18.08 -1.96
N LEU A 141 1.03 17.93 -0.89
CA LEU A 141 -0.43 18.01 -0.90
C LEU A 141 -0.92 19.45 -0.89
N ALA A 142 -2.02 19.72 -1.58
CA ALA A 142 -2.69 21.01 -1.53
C ALA A 142 -3.19 21.36 -0.11
N ASN A 143 -3.75 20.36 0.58
CA ASN A 143 -4.25 20.51 1.95
C ASN A 143 -3.47 19.62 2.93
N ALA A 144 -3.19 20.15 4.11
CA ALA A 144 -2.63 19.36 5.20
C ALA A 144 -3.66 18.35 5.71
N LEU A 145 -3.20 17.13 6.04
CA LEU A 145 -4.04 16.09 6.61
C LEU A 145 -3.84 16.03 8.13
N SER A 146 -4.94 15.91 8.87
CA SER A 146 -4.94 15.78 10.34
C SER A 146 -4.72 14.34 10.79
N ILE A 147 -3.75 13.65 10.15
CA ILE A 147 -3.33 12.29 10.49
C ILE A 147 -1.89 12.37 10.99
N LYS A 148 -1.56 11.63 12.06
CA LYS A 148 -0.20 11.56 12.59
C LYS A 148 0.74 10.96 11.54
N PRO A 149 1.75 11.70 11.04
CA PRO A 149 2.71 11.20 10.06
C PRO A 149 3.61 10.11 10.63
N ILE A 150 4.26 9.36 9.75
CA ILE A 150 5.32 8.41 10.11
C ILE A 150 6.66 9.06 9.84
N SER A 151 7.58 8.98 10.82
CA SER A 151 8.94 9.48 10.66
C SER A 151 9.72 8.69 9.61
N VAL A 152 10.63 9.36 8.93
CA VAL A 152 11.60 8.73 8.02
C VAL A 152 12.93 8.63 8.73
N LYS A 153 13.60 7.49 8.63
CA LYS A 153 14.89 7.24 9.27
C LYS A 153 15.83 6.46 8.35
N SER A 154 16.95 7.07 8.01
CA SER A 154 18.08 6.33 7.45
C SER A 154 18.68 5.43 8.52
N ILE A 155 18.99 4.20 8.13
CA ILE A 155 19.66 3.24 9.00
C ILE A 155 20.95 2.72 8.34
N THR A 156 21.89 2.30 9.17
CA THR A 156 23.14 1.68 8.72
C THR A 156 22.89 0.22 8.31
N ARG A 157 23.88 -0.41 7.66
CA ARG A 157 23.82 -1.85 7.34
C ARG A 157 23.68 -2.72 8.59
N ASP A 158 24.38 -2.39 9.66
CA ASP A 158 24.30 -3.14 10.91
C ASP A 158 22.92 -3.00 11.56
N GLN A 159 22.35 -1.79 11.54
CA GLN A 159 20.96 -1.57 11.98
C GLN A 159 19.96 -2.33 11.10
N LEU A 160 20.18 -2.39 9.78
CA LEU A 160 19.34 -3.17 8.87
C LEU A 160 19.35 -4.66 9.22
N ARG A 161 20.53 -5.23 9.52
CA ARG A 161 20.66 -6.61 9.99
C ARG A 161 19.94 -6.80 11.34
N THR A 162 20.11 -5.87 12.26
CA THR A 162 19.48 -5.92 13.60
C THR A 162 17.96 -5.96 13.49
N VAL A 163 17.34 -5.04 12.77
CA VAL A 163 15.87 -5.00 12.63
C VAL A 163 15.34 -6.21 11.87
N SER A 164 16.09 -6.74 10.90
CA SER A 164 15.71 -7.97 10.18
C SER A 164 15.69 -9.19 11.10
N ASN A 165 16.70 -9.33 11.94
CA ASN A 165 16.81 -10.45 12.87
C ASN A 165 15.80 -10.40 14.01
N ALA A 166 15.38 -9.20 14.41
CA ALA A 166 14.40 -8.99 15.47
C ALA A 166 12.95 -9.20 15.04
N ASP A 167 12.68 -9.53 13.76
CA ASP A 167 11.33 -9.65 13.19
C ASP A 167 10.46 -8.40 13.37
N THR A 168 11.10 -7.22 13.40
CA THR A 168 10.42 -5.92 13.65
C THR A 168 10.08 -5.16 12.37
N VAL A 169 10.34 -5.77 11.20
CA VAL A 169 10.06 -5.16 9.91
C VAL A 169 8.69 -5.57 9.40
N LEU A 170 7.94 -4.60 8.95
CA LEU A 170 6.63 -4.82 8.34
C LEU A 170 6.45 -3.95 7.10
N GLN A 171 5.54 -4.35 6.23
CA GLN A 171 5.09 -3.57 5.08
C GLN A 171 3.58 -3.40 5.12
N VAL A 172 3.12 -2.19 4.82
CA VAL A 172 1.70 -1.88 4.65
C VAL A 172 1.47 -1.30 3.27
N GLY A 173 0.40 -1.72 2.59
CA GLY A 173 0.10 -1.15 1.30
C GLY A 173 -1.24 -1.58 0.72
N TYR A 174 -1.51 -1.10 -0.49
CA TYR A 174 -2.74 -1.30 -1.24
C TYR A 174 -2.44 -2.04 -2.53
N GLY A 175 -2.43 -3.36 -2.48
CA GLY A 175 -2.18 -4.20 -3.64
C GLY A 175 -3.40 -4.35 -4.55
N ILE A 176 -3.16 -4.76 -5.79
CA ILE A 176 -4.22 -5.01 -6.78
C ILE A 176 -5.22 -6.06 -6.30
N GLU A 177 -4.80 -6.97 -5.46
CA GLU A 177 -5.62 -8.02 -4.87
C GLU A 177 -6.68 -7.47 -3.90
N ARG A 178 -6.41 -6.29 -3.28
CA ARG A 178 -7.31 -5.61 -2.33
C ARG A 178 -7.12 -4.09 -2.40
N ARG A 179 -7.43 -3.47 -3.54
CA ARG A 179 -7.15 -2.04 -3.78
C ARG A 179 -7.75 -1.06 -2.78
N TYR A 180 -8.80 -1.46 -2.08
CA TYR A 180 -9.57 -0.58 -1.20
C TYR A 180 -9.47 -0.96 0.27
N LEU A 181 -8.56 -1.88 0.61
CA LEU A 181 -8.25 -2.30 1.97
C LEU A 181 -6.73 -2.36 2.16
N PRO A 182 -6.21 -1.84 3.28
CA PRO A 182 -4.79 -1.98 3.57
C PRO A 182 -4.46 -3.43 3.88
N SER A 183 -3.40 -3.93 3.27
CA SER A 183 -2.81 -5.21 3.61
C SER A 183 -1.48 -5.00 4.31
N ILE A 184 -1.23 -5.76 5.38
CA ILE A 184 0.00 -5.74 6.15
C ILE A 184 0.72 -7.09 6.04
N ASP A 185 2.02 -7.04 5.84
CA ASP A 185 2.90 -8.19 6.02
C ASP A 185 3.81 -7.93 7.24
N ARG A 186 3.61 -8.71 8.31
CA ARG A 186 4.36 -8.59 9.58
C ARG A 186 5.59 -9.50 9.63
N LYS A 187 5.79 -10.28 8.56
CA LYS A 187 6.90 -11.26 8.46
C LYS A 187 7.91 -10.86 7.41
N CYS A 188 8.10 -9.55 7.26
CA CYS A 188 9.09 -9.03 6.33
C CYS A 188 10.51 -9.38 6.79
N ARG A 189 11.33 -9.77 5.83
CA ARG A 189 12.77 -9.87 5.99
C ARG A 189 13.43 -8.85 5.09
N VAL A 190 14.45 -8.20 5.60
CA VAL A 190 15.27 -7.28 4.81
C VAL A 190 16.71 -7.78 4.80
N SER A 191 17.42 -7.51 3.73
CA SER A 191 18.83 -7.81 3.58
C SER A 191 19.53 -6.72 2.78
N GLU A 192 20.83 -6.64 2.92
CA GLU A 192 21.62 -5.64 2.23
C GLU A 192 21.43 -5.72 0.71
N GLY A 193 21.42 -4.56 0.08
CA GLY A 193 21.56 -4.40 -1.35
C GLY A 193 23.02 -4.27 -1.77
N PRO A 194 23.26 -4.03 -3.07
CA PRO A 194 24.61 -3.84 -3.60
C PRO A 194 25.33 -2.65 -2.95
N ASP A 195 24.59 -1.63 -2.60
CA ASP A 195 25.07 -0.43 -1.92
C ASP A 195 24.04 0.08 -0.88
N ASP A 196 24.34 1.19 -0.18
CA ASP A 196 23.49 1.73 0.87
C ASP A 196 22.25 2.49 0.35
N ARG A 197 22.11 2.65 -0.98
CA ARG A 197 21.01 3.39 -1.61
C ARG A 197 19.76 2.55 -1.77
N ALA A 198 19.89 1.22 -1.76
CA ALA A 198 18.80 0.28 -1.87
C ALA A 198 19.06 -0.96 -1.04
N PHE A 199 18.00 -1.67 -0.66
CA PHE A 199 18.09 -2.95 0.03
C PHE A 199 17.04 -3.92 -0.49
N ILE A 200 17.27 -5.22 -0.26
CA ILE A 200 16.37 -6.30 -0.66
C ILE A 200 15.35 -6.53 0.45
N TYR A 201 14.09 -6.78 0.08
CA TYR A 201 13.06 -7.18 1.04
C TYR A 201 12.27 -8.39 0.56
N ARG A 202 11.78 -9.20 1.51
CA ARG A 202 10.86 -10.30 1.28
C ARG A 202 9.56 -10.02 2.02
N CYS A 203 8.66 -9.34 1.32
CA CYS A 203 7.34 -8.96 1.79
C CYS A 203 6.34 -9.10 0.62
N LEU A 204 5.27 -8.29 0.64
CA LEU A 204 4.31 -8.21 -0.45
C LEU A 204 4.89 -7.43 -1.64
N THR A 205 4.82 -8.01 -2.82
CA THR A 205 5.39 -7.44 -4.06
C THR A 205 4.38 -7.42 -5.21
N ASN A 206 3.07 -7.53 -4.91
CA ASN A 206 2.03 -7.45 -5.93
C ASN A 206 1.96 -6.01 -6.53
N PRO A 207 1.43 -5.85 -7.75
CA PRO A 207 1.14 -4.52 -8.28
C PRO A 207 0.28 -3.71 -7.30
N GLY A 208 0.64 -2.43 -7.10
CA GLY A 208 0.03 -1.53 -6.12
C GLY A 208 0.88 -1.30 -4.86
N TYR A 209 1.81 -2.21 -4.53
CA TYR A 209 2.77 -1.99 -3.44
C TYR A 209 3.95 -1.08 -3.83
N SER A 210 3.99 -0.58 -5.05
CA SER A 210 4.92 0.49 -5.45
C SER A 210 4.75 1.70 -4.53
N GLY A 211 5.84 2.15 -3.90
CA GLY A 211 5.83 3.23 -2.92
C GLY A 211 5.36 2.82 -1.51
N ALA A 212 4.99 1.56 -1.29
CA ALA A 212 4.64 1.05 0.04
C ALA A 212 5.84 1.17 1.00
N PRO A 213 5.64 1.67 2.23
CA PRO A 213 6.71 1.80 3.19
C PRO A 213 7.17 0.43 3.67
N ILE A 214 8.48 0.29 3.82
CA ILE A 214 9.09 -0.72 4.67
C ILE A 214 9.32 -0.04 6.02
N LEU A 215 8.59 -0.49 7.03
CA LEU A 215 8.62 0.07 8.37
C LEU A 215 9.45 -0.82 9.28
N ALA A 216 10.29 -0.19 10.10
CA ALA A 216 10.99 -0.86 11.19
C ALA A 216 10.71 -0.14 12.51
N ASP A 217 10.73 -0.89 13.60
CA ASP A 217 10.74 -0.29 14.93
C ASP A 217 12.12 0.31 15.21
N ILE A 218 12.16 1.61 15.40
CA ILE A 218 13.37 2.34 15.77
C ILE A 218 13.11 2.99 17.13
N ASN A 219 13.68 2.41 18.17
CA ASN A 219 13.52 2.86 19.56
C ASN A 219 12.05 2.96 20.00
N GLY A 220 11.26 1.92 19.73
CA GLY A 220 9.85 1.84 20.09
C GLY A 220 8.90 2.63 19.17
N THR A 221 9.40 3.13 18.04
CA THR A 221 8.59 3.93 17.11
C THR A 221 8.70 3.41 15.68
N PRO A 222 7.59 2.99 15.05
CA PRO A 222 7.55 2.66 13.64
C PRO A 222 8.07 3.80 12.77
N SER A 223 9.08 3.53 11.96
CA SER A 223 9.72 4.51 11.07
C SER A 223 9.90 3.93 9.67
N VAL A 224 9.76 4.76 8.65
CA VAL A 224 10.04 4.40 7.27
C VAL A 224 11.55 4.28 7.07
N ILE A 225 12.05 3.09 6.79
CA ILE A 225 13.47 2.84 6.47
C ILE A 225 13.71 2.73 4.96
N GLY A 226 12.65 2.61 4.18
CA GLY A 226 12.67 2.56 2.72
C GLY A 226 11.28 2.39 2.15
N ILE A 227 11.18 2.45 0.82
CA ILE A 227 9.94 2.23 0.08
C ILE A 227 10.11 1.21 -1.03
N GLY A 228 9.10 0.39 -1.26
CA GLY A 228 9.10 -0.60 -2.34
C GLY A 228 9.13 0.06 -3.71
N SER A 229 10.13 -0.29 -4.55
CA SER A 229 10.22 0.13 -5.93
C SER A 229 9.62 -0.94 -6.86
N GLY A 230 10.13 -2.15 -6.83
CA GLY A 230 9.65 -3.25 -7.65
C GLY A 230 10.23 -4.59 -7.21
N GLY A 231 9.95 -5.65 -7.96
CA GLY A 231 10.44 -6.97 -7.60
C GLY A 231 9.78 -8.11 -8.34
N ASN A 232 10.10 -9.32 -7.90
CA ASN A 232 9.54 -10.56 -8.38
C ASN A 232 8.43 -11.06 -7.43
N LYS A 233 7.18 -10.93 -7.84
CA LYS A 233 6.02 -11.34 -7.02
C LYS A 233 5.99 -12.85 -6.71
N LYS A 234 6.48 -13.71 -7.62
CA LYS A 234 6.47 -15.16 -7.40
C LYS A 234 7.39 -15.55 -6.25
N GLU A 235 8.51 -14.88 -6.12
CA GLU A 235 9.52 -15.13 -5.09
C GLU A 235 9.31 -14.27 -3.83
N ARG A 236 8.33 -13.36 -3.84
CA ARG A 236 8.15 -12.34 -2.79
C ARG A 236 9.45 -11.57 -2.52
N LEU A 237 10.19 -11.30 -3.58
CA LEU A 237 11.48 -10.63 -3.54
C LEU A 237 11.34 -9.25 -4.17
N GLY A 238 11.57 -8.22 -3.40
CA GLY A 238 11.53 -6.84 -3.87
C GLY A 238 12.83 -6.10 -3.57
N VAL A 239 12.97 -4.95 -4.21
CA VAL A 239 14.03 -3.98 -3.95
C VAL A 239 13.38 -2.69 -3.46
N ALA A 240 13.86 -2.19 -2.33
CA ALA A 240 13.42 -0.93 -1.75
C ALA A 240 14.45 0.17 -1.99
N CYS A 241 13.97 1.37 -2.32
CA CYS A 241 14.76 2.58 -2.21
C CYS A 241 14.97 2.89 -0.72
N SER A 242 16.22 3.05 -0.30
CA SER A 242 16.57 3.32 1.10
C SER A 242 16.19 4.74 1.51
N ALA A 243 15.78 4.92 2.76
CA ALA A 243 15.49 6.23 3.36
C ALA A 243 16.65 7.22 3.22
N ARG A 244 17.87 6.73 3.12
CA ARG A 244 19.09 7.53 2.88
C ARG A 244 18.98 8.42 1.64
N GLN A 245 18.17 8.02 0.65
CA GLN A 245 18.01 8.76 -0.61
C GLN A 245 17.08 9.97 -0.49
N PHE A 246 16.13 9.96 0.43
CA PHE A 246 15.06 10.97 0.48
C PHE A 246 14.88 11.64 1.85
N GLU A 247 15.49 11.15 2.93
CA GLU A 247 15.34 11.71 4.27
C GLU A 247 15.73 13.20 4.32
N LYS A 248 16.86 13.56 3.71
CA LYS A 248 17.32 14.96 3.64
C LYS A 248 16.34 15.85 2.90
N THR A 249 15.87 15.42 1.72
CA THR A 249 14.89 16.19 0.93
C THR A 249 13.58 16.38 1.69
N ILE A 250 13.10 15.36 2.41
CA ILE A 250 11.89 15.48 3.24
C ILE A 250 12.11 16.50 4.35
N ALA A 251 13.26 16.46 5.04
CA ALA A 251 13.59 17.44 6.09
C ALA A 251 13.64 18.88 5.55
N GLU A 252 14.22 19.09 4.38
CA GLU A 252 14.25 20.39 3.69
C GLU A 252 12.85 20.87 3.33
N LEU A 253 11.99 20.00 2.80
CA LEU A 253 10.60 20.31 2.46
C LEU A 253 9.75 20.64 3.70
N MET A 254 10.03 20.05 4.85
CA MET A 254 9.35 20.39 6.12
C MET A 254 9.70 21.77 6.63
N GLN A 255 10.88 22.32 6.28
CA GLN A 255 11.35 23.65 6.69
C GLN A 255 10.93 24.75 5.70
N SER A 256 10.67 24.40 4.45
CA SER A 256 10.18 25.35 3.43
C SER A 256 8.72 25.71 3.72
N LYS A 257 8.45 26.97 4.08
CA LYS A 257 7.11 27.53 4.29
C LYS A 257 6.38 27.75 2.99
#